data_bf5014bb3373d7e14c8b3a5f1304e21d
#
_entry.id   bf5014bb3373d7e14c8b3a5f1304e21d
#
_cell.length_a   1.000
_cell.length_b   1.000
_cell.length_c   1.000
_cell.angle_alpha   90.00
_cell.angle_beta   90.00
_cell.angle_gamma   90.00
#
_symmetry.space_group_name_H-M   'P 1'
#
loop_
_entity.id
_entity.type
_entity.pdbx_description
1 polymer ?
#
loop_
_entity_poly.entity_id
_entity_poly.type
_entity_poly.pdbx_seq_one_letter_code
_entity_poly.pdbx_strand_id
1 'polypeptide(L)'
;MIEPTSVKAPRILVIRGGAIGDFILTLPVLAALRERFPGVEIEVLGYPRIASLALSGGLAKAVHAIESPGLAMFFARGGSFDLEWREFFGQFAIVISYLFDPDKIFETNVKSCGPCQFIAAQHRPDEAKPIHASDVFLKPLEQLTIFDGDPVARLELPGLGKRKNWLALHPGSGSESKNWPEQNWRELVAHLLDHSPLNLLLIGGEAEGDRLQRLANGMLSDRLEIAQHIPLPELAPRLAKCAGYVGHDTGMTHLAAALGLPTLVLWGPSNETVWRPLGEKVRVLNQHSELAKLTLETVVEGINALELEQF
;
A
#
# COMPACT_ATOMS: atom_id res chain seq x y z
N MET A 1 -30.06 -4.47 -41.49
CA MET A 1 -28.71 -4.27 -40.86
C MET A 1 -28.90 -4.45 -39.38
N ILE A 2 -28.32 -5.50 -38.78
CA ILE A 2 -28.32 -5.71 -37.34
C ILE A 2 -27.22 -4.80 -36.82
N GLU A 3 -27.58 -3.78 -36.05
CA GLU A 3 -26.57 -2.97 -35.32
C GLU A 3 -25.72 -3.91 -34.49
N PRO A 4 -24.37 -3.77 -34.49
CA PRO A 4 -23.54 -4.57 -33.64
C PRO A 4 -23.88 -4.21 -32.21
N THR A 5 -24.47 -5.16 -31.48
CA THR A 5 -24.62 -5.08 -30.03
C THR A 5 -23.24 -4.76 -29.46
N SER A 6 -23.09 -3.58 -28.88
CA SER A 6 -21.87 -3.18 -28.16
C SER A 6 -21.60 -4.23 -27.07
N VAL A 7 -20.72 -5.17 -27.37
CA VAL A 7 -20.23 -6.12 -26.36
C VAL A 7 -19.50 -5.27 -25.32
N LYS A 8 -20.08 -5.12 -24.15
CA LYS A 8 -19.39 -4.43 -23.01
C LYS A 8 -18.05 -5.10 -22.82
N ALA A 9 -17.01 -4.30 -22.66
CA ALA A 9 -15.67 -4.81 -22.34
C ALA A 9 -15.77 -5.70 -21.09
N PRO A 10 -15.09 -6.86 -21.10
CA PRO A 10 -15.07 -7.74 -19.93
C PRO A 10 -14.47 -6.98 -18.75
N ARG A 11 -14.98 -7.24 -17.53
CA ARG A 11 -14.56 -6.57 -16.30
C ARG A 11 -14.00 -7.58 -15.31
N ILE A 12 -12.99 -7.14 -14.57
CA ILE A 12 -12.37 -7.90 -13.48
C ILE A 12 -12.57 -7.10 -12.19
N LEU A 13 -13.06 -7.75 -11.15
CA LEU A 13 -13.15 -7.19 -9.81
C LEU A 13 -12.08 -7.79 -8.93
N VAL A 14 -11.26 -6.94 -8.31
CA VAL A 14 -10.33 -7.35 -7.25
C VAL A 14 -10.87 -6.85 -5.92
N ILE A 15 -11.13 -7.76 -4.99
CA ILE A 15 -11.67 -7.44 -3.67
C ILE A 15 -10.54 -7.50 -2.65
N ARG A 16 -10.22 -6.35 -2.05
CA ARG A 16 -9.15 -6.25 -1.07
C ARG A 16 -9.54 -5.31 0.08
N GLY A 17 -9.74 -5.89 1.25
CA GLY A 17 -9.78 -5.18 2.54
C GLY A 17 -8.38 -5.09 3.14
N GLY A 18 -8.28 -4.68 4.40
CA GLY A 18 -7.04 -4.63 5.16
C GLY A 18 -6.39 -3.25 5.21
N ALA A 19 -5.18 -3.20 5.76
CA ALA A 19 -4.41 -1.97 5.97
C ALA A 19 -3.76 -1.45 4.68
N ILE A 20 -3.12 -0.28 4.76
CA ILE A 20 -2.41 0.35 3.63
C ILE A 20 -1.36 -0.61 3.04
N GLY A 21 -0.55 -1.25 3.90
CA GLY A 21 0.50 -2.18 3.47
C GLY A 21 -0.07 -3.37 2.68
N ASP A 22 -1.16 -3.97 3.17
CA ASP A 22 -1.84 -5.06 2.48
C ASP A 22 -2.27 -4.68 1.08
N PHE A 23 -2.82 -3.47 0.92
CA PHE A 23 -3.26 -2.98 -0.37
C PHE A 23 -2.08 -2.71 -1.31
N ILE A 24 -1.02 -2.07 -0.82
CA ILE A 24 0.19 -1.80 -1.63
C ILE A 24 0.82 -3.11 -2.10
N LEU A 25 0.94 -4.12 -1.23
CA LEU A 25 1.44 -5.45 -1.58
C LEU A 25 0.53 -6.22 -2.56
N THR A 26 -0.68 -5.72 -2.81
CA THR A 26 -1.61 -6.27 -3.83
C THR A 26 -1.51 -5.52 -5.18
N LEU A 27 -0.83 -4.37 -5.26
CA LEU A 27 -0.63 -3.65 -6.54
C LEU A 27 0.01 -4.51 -7.65
N PRO A 28 0.98 -5.41 -7.36
CA PRO A 28 1.50 -6.37 -8.33
C PRO A 28 0.42 -7.18 -9.04
N VAL A 29 -0.64 -7.55 -8.33
CA VAL A 29 -1.79 -8.29 -8.91
C VAL A 29 -2.51 -7.43 -9.95
N LEU A 30 -2.78 -6.16 -9.64
CA LEU A 30 -3.44 -5.23 -10.57
C LEU A 30 -2.56 -4.98 -11.81
N ALA A 31 -1.25 -4.85 -11.60
CA ALA A 31 -0.28 -4.67 -12.68
C ALA A 31 -0.25 -5.89 -13.62
N ALA A 32 -0.13 -7.11 -13.07
CA ALA A 32 -0.11 -8.36 -13.84
C ALA A 32 -1.43 -8.59 -14.61
N LEU A 33 -2.57 -8.25 -14.01
CA LEU A 33 -3.87 -8.34 -14.71
C LEU A 33 -3.96 -7.34 -15.87
N ARG A 34 -3.47 -6.11 -15.70
CA ARG A 34 -3.45 -5.11 -16.78
C ARG A 34 -2.55 -5.51 -17.93
N GLU A 35 -1.39 -6.06 -17.61
CA GLU A 35 -0.44 -6.54 -18.62
C GLU A 35 -1.01 -7.71 -19.42
N ARG A 36 -1.62 -8.67 -18.72
CA ARG A 36 -2.17 -9.88 -19.34
C ARG A 36 -3.45 -9.65 -20.12
N PHE A 37 -4.28 -8.69 -19.70
CA PHE A 37 -5.59 -8.40 -20.28
C PHE A 37 -5.70 -6.94 -20.71
N PRO A 38 -4.97 -6.49 -21.73
CA PRO A 38 -5.04 -5.11 -22.20
C PRO A 38 -6.45 -4.79 -22.71
N GLY A 39 -7.00 -3.67 -22.24
CA GLY A 39 -8.35 -3.22 -22.58
C GLY A 39 -9.48 -3.77 -21.71
N VAL A 40 -9.18 -4.66 -20.75
CA VAL A 40 -10.13 -5.08 -19.71
C VAL A 40 -10.21 -4.01 -18.61
N GLU A 41 -11.43 -3.70 -18.16
CA GLU A 41 -11.63 -2.80 -17.03
C GLU A 41 -11.41 -3.55 -15.72
N ILE A 42 -10.43 -3.10 -14.93
CA ILE A 42 -10.16 -3.61 -13.59
C ILE A 42 -10.77 -2.65 -12.58
N GLU A 43 -11.60 -3.17 -11.69
CA GLU A 43 -12.22 -2.43 -10.61
C GLU A 43 -11.81 -3.01 -9.26
N VAL A 44 -11.80 -2.17 -8.24
CA VAL A 44 -11.42 -2.60 -6.88
C VAL A 44 -12.61 -2.39 -5.93
N LEU A 45 -12.95 -3.43 -5.19
CA LEU A 45 -13.82 -3.35 -4.03
C LEU A 45 -12.94 -3.35 -2.77
N GLY A 46 -12.81 -2.20 -2.12
CA GLY A 46 -11.90 -2.02 -0.98
C GLY A 46 -12.24 -0.78 -0.18
N TYR A 47 -11.35 -0.39 0.73
CA TYR A 47 -11.49 0.88 1.47
C TYR A 47 -11.14 2.06 0.56
N PRO A 48 -12.10 2.95 0.18
CA PRO A 48 -11.84 4.01 -0.80
C PRO A 48 -10.67 4.91 -0.43
N ARG A 49 -10.48 5.21 0.86
CA ARG A 49 -9.36 6.00 1.39
C ARG A 49 -7.99 5.41 1.06
N ILE A 50 -7.91 4.08 0.80
CA ILE A 50 -6.67 3.38 0.45
C ILE A 50 -6.67 3.00 -1.03
N ALA A 51 -7.75 2.36 -1.49
CA ALA A 51 -7.84 1.81 -2.84
C ALA A 51 -7.81 2.88 -3.95
N SER A 52 -8.15 4.15 -3.63
CA SER A 52 -8.02 5.27 -4.55
C SER A 52 -6.59 5.48 -5.07
N LEU A 53 -5.57 4.96 -4.39
CA LEU A 53 -4.20 4.93 -4.91
C LEU A 53 -4.11 4.18 -6.25
N ALA A 54 -4.88 3.10 -6.42
CA ALA A 54 -4.92 2.38 -7.70
C ALA A 54 -5.55 3.21 -8.84
N LEU A 55 -6.50 4.10 -8.53
CA LEU A 55 -7.02 5.07 -9.51
C LEU A 55 -5.94 6.08 -9.89
N SER A 56 -5.26 6.64 -8.89
CA SER A 56 -4.20 7.64 -9.10
C SER A 56 -3.04 7.08 -9.94
N GLY A 57 -2.68 5.81 -9.75
CA GLY A 57 -1.67 5.09 -10.54
C GLY A 57 -2.19 4.48 -11.84
N GLY A 58 -3.46 4.71 -12.19
CA GLY A 58 -4.07 4.15 -13.38
C GLY A 58 -4.15 2.62 -13.40
N LEU A 59 -4.01 1.95 -12.25
CA LEU A 59 -4.08 0.49 -12.12
C LEU A 59 -5.51 -0.04 -12.05
N ALA A 60 -6.47 0.80 -11.65
CA ALA A 60 -7.89 0.49 -11.63
C ALA A 60 -8.70 1.57 -12.33
N LYS A 61 -9.87 1.21 -12.85
CA LYS A 61 -10.83 2.10 -13.50
C LYS A 61 -11.80 2.71 -12.50
N ALA A 62 -12.20 1.94 -11.48
CA ALA A 62 -13.12 2.35 -10.44
C ALA A 62 -12.77 1.70 -9.10
N VAL A 63 -13.20 2.36 -8.02
CA VAL A 63 -13.10 1.86 -6.64
C VAL A 63 -14.48 1.91 -6.01
N HIS A 64 -14.86 0.80 -5.37
CA HIS A 64 -16.12 0.63 -4.67
C HIS A 64 -15.87 0.42 -3.18
N ALA A 65 -16.76 0.97 -2.35
CA ALA A 65 -16.61 0.89 -0.90
C ALA A 65 -16.99 -0.50 -0.36
N ILE A 66 -16.03 -1.20 0.22
CA ILE A 66 -16.26 -2.49 0.89
C ILE A 66 -17.11 -2.33 2.16
N GLU A 67 -17.19 -1.12 2.69
CA GLU A 67 -17.97 -0.75 3.87
C GLU A 67 -19.45 -0.48 3.55
N SER A 68 -19.87 -0.63 2.29
CA SER A 68 -21.25 -0.36 1.86
C SER A 68 -22.24 -1.26 2.59
N PRO A 69 -23.31 -0.74 3.21
CA PRO A 69 -24.23 -1.51 4.03
C PRO A 69 -24.86 -2.70 3.30
N GLY A 70 -25.22 -2.55 2.02
CA GLY A 70 -25.80 -3.62 1.19
C GLY A 70 -24.87 -4.81 0.98
N LEU A 71 -23.55 -4.63 1.10
CA LEU A 71 -22.57 -5.68 0.97
C LEU A 71 -22.59 -6.66 2.18
N ALA A 72 -23.03 -6.20 3.34
CA ALA A 72 -23.08 -7.04 4.56
C ALA A 72 -23.92 -8.31 4.35
N MET A 73 -24.97 -8.25 3.53
CA MET A 73 -25.82 -9.40 3.23
C MET A 73 -25.10 -10.51 2.46
N PHE A 74 -24.00 -10.19 1.76
CA PHE A 74 -23.18 -11.19 1.06
C PHE A 74 -22.38 -12.07 2.01
N PHE A 75 -22.24 -11.69 3.27
CA PHE A 75 -21.59 -12.48 4.32
C PHE A 75 -22.60 -13.32 5.13
N ALA A 76 -23.90 -13.27 4.81
CA ALA A 76 -24.94 -14.05 5.47
C ALA A 76 -25.37 -15.24 4.60
N ARG A 77 -25.60 -16.41 5.23
CA ARG A 77 -26.16 -17.59 4.55
C ARG A 77 -27.60 -17.29 4.11
N GLY A 78 -27.89 -17.48 2.82
CA GLY A 78 -29.22 -17.22 2.26
C GLY A 78 -29.62 -15.74 2.27
N GLY A 79 -28.63 -14.84 2.20
CA GLY A 79 -28.85 -13.41 2.15
C GLY A 79 -29.74 -13.00 0.98
N SER A 80 -30.62 -12.01 1.23
CA SER A 80 -31.39 -11.34 0.16
C SER A 80 -30.60 -10.11 -0.26
N PHE A 81 -30.30 -10.01 -1.55
CA PHE A 81 -29.49 -8.91 -2.10
C PHE A 81 -30.37 -7.93 -2.86
N ASP A 82 -30.10 -6.65 -2.71
CA ASP A 82 -30.69 -5.61 -3.52
C ASP A 82 -30.32 -5.81 -5.00
N LEU A 83 -31.23 -5.37 -5.89
CA LEU A 83 -31.02 -5.49 -7.34
C LEU A 83 -29.72 -4.84 -7.78
N GLU A 84 -29.39 -3.68 -7.21
CA GLU A 84 -28.15 -2.93 -7.48
C GLU A 84 -26.89 -3.78 -7.25
N TRP A 85 -26.79 -4.49 -6.11
CA TRP A 85 -25.65 -5.36 -5.81
C TRP A 85 -25.62 -6.64 -6.66
N ARG A 86 -26.79 -7.17 -7.02
CA ARG A 86 -26.86 -8.27 -7.98
C ARG A 86 -26.34 -7.87 -9.36
N GLU A 87 -26.79 -6.71 -9.87
CA GLU A 87 -26.32 -6.18 -11.12
C GLU A 87 -24.83 -5.80 -11.06
N PHE A 88 -24.38 -5.27 -9.92
CA PHE A 88 -22.97 -4.96 -9.69
C PHE A 88 -22.08 -6.20 -9.85
N PHE A 89 -22.34 -7.27 -9.10
CA PHE A 89 -21.52 -8.47 -9.20
C PHE A 89 -21.75 -9.23 -10.53
N GLY A 90 -22.93 -9.19 -11.07
CA GLY A 90 -23.29 -9.87 -12.33
C GLY A 90 -22.57 -9.32 -13.58
N GLN A 91 -21.94 -8.16 -13.50
CA GLN A 91 -21.20 -7.57 -14.64
C GLN A 91 -19.74 -8.01 -14.76
N PHE A 92 -19.19 -8.68 -13.73
CA PHE A 92 -17.78 -9.09 -13.73
C PHE A 92 -17.61 -10.51 -14.26
N ALA A 93 -16.73 -10.69 -15.24
CA ALA A 93 -16.35 -11.99 -15.77
C ALA A 93 -15.42 -12.75 -14.80
N ILE A 94 -14.58 -12.01 -14.06
CA ILE A 94 -13.64 -12.55 -13.08
C ILE A 94 -13.77 -11.75 -11.79
N VAL A 95 -13.85 -12.47 -10.66
CA VAL A 95 -13.80 -11.88 -9.32
C VAL A 95 -12.66 -12.54 -8.54
N ILE A 96 -11.67 -11.75 -8.11
CA ILE A 96 -10.54 -12.22 -7.29
C ILE A 96 -10.74 -11.65 -5.90
N SER A 97 -10.94 -12.51 -4.91
CA SER A 97 -11.27 -12.09 -3.54
C SER A 97 -10.18 -12.48 -2.55
N TYR A 98 -9.63 -11.47 -1.90
CA TYR A 98 -8.70 -11.60 -0.76
C TYR A 98 -9.42 -11.46 0.59
N LEU A 99 -10.72 -11.76 0.63
CA LEU A 99 -11.48 -11.78 1.88
C LEU A 99 -11.31 -13.12 2.59
N PHE A 100 -11.38 -13.09 3.91
CA PHE A 100 -11.47 -14.31 4.71
C PHE A 100 -12.88 -14.88 4.60
N ASP A 101 -13.07 -15.95 3.84
CA ASP A 101 -14.36 -16.60 3.57
C ASP A 101 -14.22 -18.14 3.66
N PRO A 102 -13.91 -18.68 4.86
CA PRO A 102 -13.63 -20.11 5.03
C PRO A 102 -14.84 -21.01 4.71
N ASP A 103 -16.04 -20.50 4.91
CA ASP A 103 -17.30 -21.22 4.66
C ASP A 103 -17.83 -21.01 3.24
N LYS A 104 -17.13 -20.24 2.40
CA LYS A 104 -17.52 -19.87 1.03
C LYS A 104 -18.91 -19.23 0.93
N ILE A 105 -19.32 -18.50 1.96
CA ILE A 105 -20.60 -17.81 1.99
C ILE A 105 -20.57 -16.65 0.98
N PHE A 106 -19.56 -15.81 1.05
CA PHE A 106 -19.39 -14.69 0.15
C PHE A 106 -19.23 -15.16 -1.30
N GLU A 107 -18.36 -16.14 -1.56
CA GLU A 107 -18.18 -16.75 -2.88
C GLU A 107 -19.52 -17.25 -3.45
N THR A 108 -20.30 -18.02 -2.66
CA THR A 108 -21.59 -18.57 -3.08
C THR A 108 -22.58 -17.47 -3.44
N ASN A 109 -22.65 -16.43 -2.61
CA ASN A 109 -23.57 -15.32 -2.80
C ASN A 109 -23.20 -14.48 -4.05
N VAL A 110 -21.91 -14.21 -4.28
CA VAL A 110 -21.44 -13.52 -5.49
C VAL A 110 -21.76 -14.35 -6.74
N LYS A 111 -21.48 -15.65 -6.75
CA LYS A 111 -21.78 -16.54 -7.87
C LYS A 111 -23.26 -16.63 -8.19
N SER A 112 -24.14 -16.39 -7.21
CA SER A 112 -25.59 -16.35 -7.44
C SER A 112 -26.07 -15.12 -8.21
N CYS A 113 -25.23 -14.09 -8.33
CA CYS A 113 -25.57 -12.85 -9.04
C CYS A 113 -25.37 -12.94 -10.57
N GLY A 114 -24.54 -13.88 -11.02
CA GLY A 114 -24.25 -14.07 -12.45
C GLY A 114 -23.09 -15.02 -12.69
N PRO A 115 -22.85 -15.42 -13.93
CA PRO A 115 -21.73 -16.28 -14.29
C PRO A 115 -20.41 -15.50 -14.16
N CYS A 116 -19.56 -15.91 -13.24
CA CYS A 116 -18.20 -15.36 -13.09
C CYS A 116 -17.21 -16.47 -12.71
N GLN A 117 -15.96 -16.30 -13.11
CA GLN A 117 -14.86 -17.05 -12.52
C GLN A 117 -14.49 -16.40 -11.19
N PHE A 118 -14.88 -17.04 -10.08
CA PHE A 118 -14.50 -16.57 -8.76
C PHE A 118 -13.20 -17.25 -8.31
N ILE A 119 -12.20 -16.46 -7.97
CA ILE A 119 -10.89 -16.89 -7.50
C ILE A 119 -10.75 -16.47 -6.04
N ALA A 120 -10.87 -17.45 -5.15
CA ALA A 120 -10.61 -17.25 -3.73
C ALA A 120 -9.08 -17.17 -3.51
N ALA A 121 -8.62 -16.07 -2.97
CA ALA A 121 -7.23 -15.80 -2.70
C ALA A 121 -6.94 -15.75 -1.20
N GLN A 122 -5.70 -16.03 -0.82
CA GLN A 122 -5.28 -15.97 0.57
C GLN A 122 -5.27 -14.52 1.06
N HIS A 123 -6.02 -14.21 2.12
CA HIS A 123 -6.17 -12.86 2.66
C HIS A 123 -4.91 -12.36 3.38
N ARG A 124 -4.13 -13.28 3.96
CA ARG A 124 -2.89 -13.00 4.68
C ARG A 124 -1.90 -14.15 4.45
N PRO A 125 -0.59 -13.87 4.27
CA PRO A 125 0.44 -14.91 4.17
C PRO A 125 0.55 -15.71 5.48
N ASP A 126 1.00 -16.95 5.34
CA ASP A 126 1.38 -17.80 6.46
C ASP A 126 2.83 -17.42 6.88
N GLU A 127 2.96 -16.71 7.99
CA GLU A 127 4.25 -16.21 8.45
C GLU A 127 5.23 -17.32 8.89
N ALA A 128 4.77 -18.56 9.01
CA ALA A 128 5.66 -19.71 9.22
C ALA A 128 6.40 -20.13 7.95
N LYS A 129 5.99 -19.64 6.78
CA LYS A 129 6.62 -19.93 5.49
C LYS A 129 7.45 -18.73 5.04
N PRO A 130 8.69 -18.96 4.55
CA PRO A 130 9.54 -17.87 4.06
C PRO A 130 9.14 -17.44 2.62
N ILE A 131 7.87 -17.09 2.43
CA ILE A 131 7.31 -16.66 1.15
C ILE A 131 6.83 -15.21 1.32
N HIS A 132 7.28 -14.34 0.44
CA HIS A 132 6.93 -12.93 0.48
C HIS A 132 5.42 -12.71 0.24
N ALA A 133 4.83 -11.72 0.92
CA ALA A 133 3.41 -11.46 0.85
C ALA A 133 2.91 -11.17 -0.59
N SER A 134 3.69 -10.44 -1.39
CA SER A 134 3.33 -10.18 -2.80
C SER A 134 3.27 -11.46 -3.63
N ASP A 135 4.18 -12.42 -3.39
CA ASP A 135 4.15 -13.72 -4.09
C ASP A 135 2.91 -14.52 -3.70
N VAL A 136 2.55 -14.50 -2.40
CA VAL A 136 1.31 -15.14 -1.92
C VAL A 136 0.09 -14.52 -2.58
N PHE A 137 0.08 -13.20 -2.76
CA PHE A 137 -1.05 -12.50 -3.38
C PHE A 137 -1.09 -12.66 -4.91
N LEU A 138 0.05 -12.87 -5.58
CA LEU A 138 0.12 -13.17 -7.01
C LEU A 138 -0.30 -14.61 -7.32
N LYS A 139 -0.06 -15.56 -6.41
CA LYS A 139 -0.31 -16.99 -6.61
C LYS A 139 -1.69 -17.34 -7.19
N PRO A 140 -2.81 -16.72 -6.78
CA PRO A 140 -4.13 -17.00 -7.36
C PRO A 140 -4.24 -16.73 -8.86
N LEU A 141 -3.39 -15.87 -9.42
CA LEU A 141 -3.39 -15.54 -10.86
C LEU A 141 -2.93 -16.69 -11.74
N GLU A 142 -2.32 -17.74 -11.18
CA GLU A 142 -2.01 -18.98 -11.93
C GLU A 142 -3.27 -19.61 -12.51
N GLN A 143 -4.44 -19.42 -11.91
CA GLN A 143 -5.73 -19.85 -12.45
C GLN A 143 -6.13 -19.09 -13.73
N LEU A 144 -5.47 -17.97 -13.99
CA LEU A 144 -5.59 -17.16 -15.22
C LEU A 144 -4.37 -17.34 -16.15
N THR A 145 -3.55 -18.38 -15.91
CA THR A 145 -2.29 -18.64 -16.65
C THR A 145 -1.28 -17.49 -16.58
N ILE A 146 -1.23 -16.78 -15.46
CA ILE A 146 -0.24 -15.76 -15.13
C ILE A 146 0.69 -16.35 -14.07
N PHE A 147 1.97 -16.61 -14.44
CA PHE A 147 2.95 -17.30 -13.59
C PHE A 147 4.16 -16.43 -13.26
N ASP A 148 4.33 -15.33 -13.98
CA ASP A 148 5.53 -14.49 -14.01
C ASP A 148 5.27 -13.05 -13.53
N GLY A 149 4.24 -12.84 -12.70
CA GLY A 149 3.94 -11.52 -12.14
C GLY A 149 5.11 -10.99 -11.29
N ASP A 150 5.57 -9.76 -11.57
CA ASP A 150 6.61 -9.11 -10.78
C ASP A 150 6.09 -8.78 -9.37
N PRO A 151 6.68 -9.30 -8.28
CA PRO A 151 6.22 -9.05 -6.91
C PRO A 151 6.51 -7.63 -6.40
N VAL A 152 7.30 -6.84 -7.11
CA VAL A 152 7.63 -5.46 -6.72
C VAL A 152 6.43 -4.55 -6.94
N ALA A 153 5.88 -4.01 -5.86
CA ALA A 153 4.80 -3.03 -5.95
C ALA A 153 5.30 -1.73 -6.59
N ARG A 154 4.62 -1.24 -7.62
CA ARG A 154 4.89 0.05 -8.27
C ARG A 154 3.61 0.88 -8.36
N LEU A 155 3.74 2.14 -8.04
CA LEU A 155 2.68 3.13 -8.15
C LEU A 155 3.20 4.36 -8.89
N GLU A 156 2.95 4.40 -10.19
CA GLU A 156 3.33 5.52 -11.03
C GLU A 156 2.23 6.58 -11.00
N LEU A 157 2.58 7.79 -10.55
CA LEU A 157 1.65 8.91 -10.54
C LEU A 157 1.95 9.83 -11.73
N PRO A 158 0.96 10.06 -12.63
CA PRO A 158 1.19 10.89 -13.80
C PRO A 158 1.36 12.37 -13.42
N GLY A 159 2.12 13.10 -14.23
CA GLY A 159 2.25 14.56 -14.12
C GLY A 159 3.09 15.06 -12.94
N LEU A 160 3.82 14.18 -12.25
CA LEU A 160 4.76 14.59 -11.22
C LEU A 160 5.97 15.27 -11.86
N GLY A 161 6.30 16.47 -11.39
CA GLY A 161 7.56 17.15 -11.74
C GLY A 161 8.76 16.44 -11.10
N LYS A 162 9.96 17.07 -11.25
CA LYS A 162 11.18 16.57 -10.61
C LYS A 162 11.04 16.45 -9.11
N ARG A 163 11.76 15.51 -8.53
CA ARG A 163 11.92 15.40 -7.07
C ARG A 163 12.53 16.68 -6.50
N LYS A 164 12.25 16.92 -5.24
CA LYS A 164 12.72 18.08 -4.50
C LYS A 164 13.63 17.61 -3.37
N ASN A 165 14.46 18.47 -2.85
CA ASN A 165 15.37 18.19 -1.73
C ASN A 165 14.64 18.04 -0.38
N TRP A 166 13.66 17.14 -0.33
CA TRP A 166 12.88 16.79 0.86
C TRP A 166 13.14 15.35 1.26
N LEU A 167 13.46 15.11 2.53
CA LEU A 167 13.46 13.77 3.11
C LEU A 167 12.18 13.59 3.93
N ALA A 168 11.40 12.59 3.57
CA ALA A 168 10.20 12.24 4.31
C ALA A 168 10.55 11.33 5.49
N LEU A 169 10.06 11.66 6.69
CA LEU A 169 10.28 10.93 7.92
C LEU A 169 8.93 10.49 8.50
N HIS A 170 8.77 9.19 8.75
CA HIS A 170 7.56 8.63 9.36
C HIS A 170 7.90 7.97 10.70
N PRO A 171 7.82 8.72 11.81
CA PRO A 171 8.35 8.31 13.12
C PRO A 171 7.42 7.40 13.92
N GLY A 172 6.30 7.00 13.36
CA GLY A 172 5.30 6.18 14.02
C GLY A 172 5.01 4.87 13.32
N SER A 173 4.20 4.05 13.99
CA SER A 173 3.58 2.84 13.44
C SER A 173 2.32 2.53 14.23
N GLY A 174 1.53 1.57 13.78
CA GLY A 174 0.35 1.09 14.52
C GLY A 174 0.67 0.34 15.84
N SER A 175 1.97 0.21 16.21
CA SER A 175 2.40 -0.49 17.44
C SER A 175 3.67 0.15 18.00
N GLU A 176 3.66 0.49 19.29
CA GLU A 176 4.85 1.05 19.96
C GLU A 176 6.05 0.10 19.92
N SER A 177 5.86 -1.21 19.93
CA SER A 177 6.95 -2.20 19.83
C SER A 177 7.70 -2.16 18.50
N LYS A 178 7.13 -1.54 17.47
CA LYS A 178 7.74 -1.33 16.15
C LYS A 178 8.34 0.07 16.00
N ASN A 179 8.29 0.90 17.02
CA ASN A 179 8.77 2.27 16.94
C ASN A 179 10.21 2.38 17.47
N TRP A 180 11.03 3.09 16.73
CA TRP A 180 12.30 3.61 17.23
C TRP A 180 11.99 4.70 18.28
N PRO A 181 12.76 4.80 19.39
CA PRO A 181 12.47 5.75 20.47
C PRO A 181 12.26 7.18 19.95
N GLU A 182 11.25 7.87 20.51
CA GLU A 182 10.90 9.23 20.10
C GLU A 182 12.07 10.21 20.29
N GLN A 183 12.89 10.00 21.34
CA GLN A 183 14.08 10.79 21.57
C GLN A 183 15.09 10.66 20.43
N ASN A 184 15.30 9.44 19.92
CA ASN A 184 16.23 9.20 18.81
C ASN A 184 15.73 9.85 17.49
N TRP A 185 14.41 9.83 17.26
CA TRP A 185 13.81 10.57 16.14
C TRP A 185 14.05 12.08 16.28
N ARG A 186 13.90 12.63 17.49
CA ARG A 186 14.15 14.05 17.76
C ARG A 186 15.61 14.41 17.48
N GLU A 187 16.55 13.58 17.93
CA GLU A 187 17.98 13.76 17.68
C GLU A 187 18.30 13.67 16.18
N LEU A 188 17.66 12.72 15.45
CA LEU A 188 17.81 12.61 13.99
C LEU A 188 17.33 13.86 13.27
N VAL A 189 16.14 14.36 13.61
CA VAL A 189 15.60 15.60 13.00
C VAL A 189 16.54 16.78 13.25
N ALA A 190 17.01 16.98 14.49
CA ALA A 190 17.95 18.04 14.83
C ALA A 190 19.26 17.88 14.04
N HIS A 191 19.84 16.68 14.05
CA HIS A 191 21.09 16.38 13.31
C HIS A 191 20.97 16.69 11.81
N LEU A 192 19.87 16.28 11.17
CA LEU A 192 19.66 16.52 9.73
C LEU A 192 19.45 17.99 9.42
N LEU A 193 18.78 18.75 10.28
CA LEU A 193 18.65 20.21 10.13
C LEU A 193 19.98 20.93 10.27
N ASP A 194 20.88 20.48 11.14
CA ASP A 194 22.15 21.13 11.42
C ASP A 194 23.26 20.73 10.44
N HIS A 195 23.23 19.49 9.94
CA HIS A 195 24.37 18.91 9.21
C HIS A 195 24.06 18.51 7.76
N SER A 196 22.85 18.77 7.26
CA SER A 196 22.48 18.49 5.87
C SER A 196 21.71 19.66 5.22
N PRO A 197 21.70 19.78 3.88
CA PRO A 197 20.88 20.77 3.19
C PRO A 197 19.44 20.30 2.99
N LEU A 198 19.04 19.15 3.50
CA LEU A 198 17.73 18.55 3.29
C LEU A 198 16.61 19.35 3.98
N ASN A 199 15.48 19.47 3.33
CA ASN A 199 14.23 19.83 3.96
C ASN A 199 13.57 18.55 4.51
N LEU A 200 12.88 18.62 5.63
CA LEU A 200 12.32 17.47 6.32
C LEU A 200 10.78 17.53 6.31
N LEU A 201 10.15 16.47 5.88
CA LEU A 201 8.70 16.28 5.89
C LEU A 201 8.34 15.21 6.92
N LEU A 202 7.87 15.61 8.10
CA LEU A 202 7.34 14.68 9.10
C LEU A 202 5.94 14.22 8.68
N ILE A 203 5.77 12.92 8.53
CA ILE A 203 4.50 12.31 8.09
C ILE A 203 3.88 11.53 9.23
N GLY A 204 2.56 11.67 9.42
CA GLY A 204 1.81 10.88 10.38
C GLY A 204 0.32 10.91 10.12
N GLY A 205 -0.37 9.96 10.72
CA GLY A 205 -1.82 9.82 10.72
C GLY A 205 -2.40 9.88 12.14
N GLU A 206 -3.50 9.17 12.35
CA GLU A 206 -4.16 9.08 13.66
C GLU A 206 -3.31 8.33 14.69
N ALA A 207 -2.53 7.33 14.25
CA ALA A 207 -1.70 6.51 15.13
C ALA A 207 -0.57 7.30 15.81
N GLU A 208 -0.08 8.36 15.17
CA GLU A 208 1.00 9.19 15.70
C GLU A 208 0.52 10.21 16.73
N GLY A 209 -0.79 10.55 16.78
CA GLY A 209 -1.35 11.54 17.70
C GLY A 209 -0.52 12.83 17.66
N ASP A 210 -0.08 13.32 18.83
CA ASP A 210 0.74 14.53 18.98
C ASP A 210 2.26 14.30 18.82
N ARG A 211 2.69 13.10 18.40
CA ARG A 211 4.12 12.76 18.28
C ARG A 211 4.87 13.72 17.37
N LEU A 212 4.29 14.05 16.20
CA LEU A 212 4.95 14.94 15.23
C LEU A 212 5.17 16.34 15.80
N GLN A 213 4.19 16.87 16.55
CA GLN A 213 4.29 18.16 17.20
C GLN A 213 5.37 18.14 18.30
N ARG A 214 5.44 17.06 19.10
CA ARG A 214 6.50 16.90 20.11
C ARG A 214 7.88 16.84 19.48
N LEU A 215 8.03 16.13 18.36
CA LEU A 215 9.30 16.04 17.62
C LEU A 215 9.74 17.39 17.07
N ALA A 216 8.80 18.19 16.56
CA ALA A 216 9.10 19.50 15.98
C ALA A 216 9.22 20.61 17.05
N ASN A 217 8.80 20.34 18.30
CA ASN A 217 8.76 21.37 19.36
C ASN A 217 10.17 21.93 19.66
N GLY A 218 10.30 23.26 19.57
CA GLY A 218 11.56 23.96 19.76
C GLY A 218 12.50 23.95 18.55
N MET A 219 12.12 23.33 17.44
CA MET A 219 12.89 23.36 16.17
C MET A 219 12.33 24.45 15.26
N LEU A 220 12.89 25.64 15.34
CA LEU A 220 12.51 26.77 14.46
C LEU A 220 13.29 26.66 13.17
N SER A 221 12.69 26.08 12.11
CA SER A 221 13.32 25.96 10.81
C SER A 221 12.27 25.96 9.68
N ASP A 222 12.48 26.79 8.66
CA ASP A 222 11.68 26.81 7.43
C ASP A 222 11.86 25.52 6.60
N ARG A 223 12.83 24.69 6.99
CA ARG A 223 13.13 23.39 6.36
C ARG A 223 12.41 22.20 7.03
N LEU A 224 11.52 22.45 8.00
CA LEU A 224 10.75 21.42 8.69
C LEU A 224 9.27 21.62 8.47
N GLU A 225 8.60 20.64 7.89
CA GLU A 225 7.18 20.65 7.59
C GLU A 225 6.49 19.41 8.18
N ILE A 226 5.25 19.58 8.67
CA ILE A 226 4.42 18.48 9.19
C ILE A 226 3.29 18.20 8.20
N ALA A 227 3.17 16.94 7.79
CA ALA A 227 2.08 16.42 6.97
C ALA A 227 1.28 15.38 7.77
N GLN A 228 0.31 15.84 8.53
CA GLN A 228 -0.51 15.00 9.40
C GLN A 228 -1.96 14.97 8.92
N HIS A 229 -2.61 13.79 9.03
CA HIS A 229 -4.01 13.57 8.63
C HIS A 229 -4.32 13.92 7.16
N ILE A 230 -3.33 13.89 6.28
CA ILE A 230 -3.54 14.12 4.85
C ILE A 230 -4.05 12.81 4.21
N PRO A 231 -5.14 12.85 3.43
CA PRO A 231 -5.62 11.68 2.70
C PRO A 231 -4.55 11.11 1.77
N LEU A 232 -4.47 9.78 1.67
CA LEU A 232 -3.42 9.11 0.87
C LEU A 232 -3.34 9.59 -0.59
N PRO A 233 -4.46 9.84 -1.32
CA PRO A 233 -4.39 10.36 -2.69
C PRO A 233 -3.75 11.75 -2.80
N GLU A 234 -3.77 12.54 -1.73
CA GLU A 234 -3.14 13.86 -1.66
C GLU A 234 -1.69 13.77 -1.15
N LEU A 235 -1.45 12.86 -0.20
CA LEU A 235 -0.12 12.65 0.38
C LEU A 235 0.84 11.95 -0.61
N ALA A 236 0.35 10.97 -1.39
CA ALA A 236 1.19 10.21 -2.31
C ALA A 236 1.92 11.08 -3.34
N PRO A 237 1.31 12.09 -3.99
CA PRO A 237 2.01 13.03 -4.87
C PRO A 237 3.05 13.90 -4.15
N ARG A 238 2.83 14.26 -2.88
CA ARG A 238 3.81 15.00 -2.07
C ARG A 238 5.00 14.11 -1.76
N LEU A 239 4.73 12.88 -1.32
CA LEU A 239 5.73 11.88 -1.00
C LEU A 239 6.57 11.53 -2.22
N ALA A 240 5.96 11.31 -3.38
CA ALA A 240 6.65 10.99 -4.63
C ALA A 240 7.63 12.07 -5.10
N LYS A 241 7.46 13.31 -4.63
CA LYS A 241 8.38 14.43 -4.90
C LYS A 241 9.53 14.53 -3.90
N CYS A 242 9.56 13.71 -2.85
CA CYS A 242 10.68 13.69 -1.92
C CYS A 242 11.90 13.01 -2.55
N ALA A 243 13.11 13.36 -2.09
CA ALA A 243 14.36 12.73 -2.47
C ALA A 243 14.49 11.32 -1.89
N GLY A 244 13.91 11.10 -0.71
CA GLY A 244 13.94 9.82 -0.02
C GLY A 244 12.94 9.76 1.12
N TYR A 245 12.92 8.59 1.79
CA TYR A 245 12.02 8.28 2.88
C TYR A 245 12.73 7.46 3.96
N VAL A 246 12.42 7.74 5.22
CA VAL A 246 12.84 6.95 6.38
C VAL A 246 11.62 6.65 7.27
N GLY A 247 11.43 5.41 7.63
CA GLY A 247 10.34 5.01 8.52
C GLY A 247 10.44 3.57 8.99
N HIS A 248 9.43 3.12 9.72
CA HIS A 248 9.33 1.76 10.26
C HIS A 248 8.63 0.80 9.28
N ASP A 249 8.48 -0.47 9.69
CA ASP A 249 7.60 -1.44 9.01
C ASP A 249 6.12 -0.99 9.11
N THR A 250 5.69 -0.22 8.12
CA THR A 250 4.33 0.34 8.04
C THR A 250 3.84 0.41 6.60
N GLY A 251 2.52 0.61 6.43
CA GLY A 251 1.93 0.84 5.11
C GLY A 251 2.49 2.05 4.38
N MET A 252 2.94 3.08 5.11
CA MET A 252 3.57 4.28 4.50
C MET A 252 4.94 3.96 3.89
N THR A 253 5.69 3.07 4.50
CA THR A 253 6.98 2.60 3.98
C THR A 253 6.79 1.80 2.68
N HIS A 254 5.77 0.95 2.63
CA HIS A 254 5.39 0.26 1.38
C HIS A 254 4.97 1.26 0.29
N LEU A 255 4.22 2.30 0.65
CA LEU A 255 3.84 3.34 -0.29
C LEU A 255 5.07 4.09 -0.84
N ALA A 256 6.00 4.47 0.03
CA ALA A 256 7.23 5.16 -0.37
C ALA A 256 8.06 4.31 -1.35
N ALA A 257 8.23 3.01 -1.04
CA ALA A 257 8.92 2.06 -1.91
C ALA A 257 8.19 1.89 -3.26
N ALA A 258 6.85 1.76 -3.24
CA ALA A 258 6.04 1.63 -4.46
C ALA A 258 6.10 2.88 -5.35
N LEU A 259 6.27 4.07 -4.77
CA LEU A 259 6.53 5.33 -5.49
C LEU A 259 7.97 5.44 -6.03
N GLY A 260 8.81 4.42 -5.82
CA GLY A 260 10.20 4.36 -6.29
C GLY A 260 11.15 5.29 -5.55
N LEU A 261 10.84 5.67 -4.30
CA LEU A 261 11.72 6.48 -3.47
C LEU A 261 12.89 5.65 -2.93
N PRO A 262 14.10 6.22 -2.84
CA PRO A 262 15.13 5.72 -1.94
C PRO A 262 14.54 5.63 -0.52
N THR A 263 14.45 4.41 0.02
CA THR A 263 13.70 4.13 1.24
C THR A 263 14.59 3.42 2.26
N LEU A 264 14.75 4.01 3.43
CA LEU A 264 15.38 3.40 4.58
C LEU A 264 14.32 2.91 5.56
N VAL A 265 14.35 1.62 5.85
CA VAL A 265 13.39 1.00 6.77
C VAL A 265 14.08 0.63 8.08
N LEU A 266 13.60 1.20 9.18
CA LEU A 266 14.01 0.79 10.52
C LEU A 266 13.13 -0.39 10.92
N TRP A 267 13.69 -1.61 10.78
CA TRP A 267 12.93 -2.85 10.90
C TRP A 267 12.97 -3.39 12.33
N GLY A 268 11.80 -3.68 12.87
CA GLY A 268 11.60 -4.22 14.21
C GLY A 268 11.27 -5.73 14.21
N PRO A 269 10.33 -6.15 15.08
CA PRO A 269 10.07 -7.57 15.37
C PRO A 269 9.29 -8.33 14.29
N SER A 270 8.83 -7.69 13.23
CA SER A 270 8.06 -8.32 12.16
C SER A 270 8.92 -9.28 11.33
N ASN A 271 8.29 -10.27 10.70
CA ASN A 271 8.98 -11.18 9.78
C ASN A 271 9.38 -10.44 8.49
N GLU A 272 10.64 -10.04 8.41
CA GLU A 272 11.20 -9.30 7.27
C GLU A 272 11.05 -10.05 5.95
N THR A 273 11.27 -11.36 5.94
CA THR A 273 11.18 -12.17 4.71
C THR A 273 9.77 -12.11 4.09
N VAL A 274 8.75 -12.03 4.94
CA VAL A 274 7.35 -12.02 4.50
C VAL A 274 6.88 -10.62 4.14
N TRP A 275 7.31 -9.60 4.90
CA TRP A 275 6.65 -8.31 4.86
C TRP A 275 7.49 -7.14 4.36
N ARG A 276 8.82 -7.28 4.17
CA ARG A 276 9.63 -6.12 3.75
C ARG A 276 9.14 -5.53 2.42
N PRO A 277 9.19 -4.22 2.22
CA PRO A 277 8.96 -3.66 0.89
C PRO A 277 10.05 -4.13 -0.07
N LEU A 278 9.67 -4.50 -1.28
CA LEU A 278 10.59 -4.91 -2.34
C LEU A 278 10.96 -3.69 -3.21
N GLY A 279 12.19 -3.68 -3.72
CA GLY A 279 12.69 -2.65 -4.63
C GLY A 279 14.19 -2.46 -4.50
N GLU A 280 14.85 -2.07 -5.60
CA GLU A 280 16.30 -1.85 -5.66
C GLU A 280 16.78 -0.71 -4.75
N LYS A 281 15.90 0.27 -4.53
CA LYS A 281 16.19 1.46 -3.70
C LYS A 281 15.77 1.31 -2.23
N VAL A 282 15.39 0.09 -1.81
CA VAL A 282 14.98 -0.18 -0.43
C VAL A 282 16.17 -0.74 0.36
N ARG A 283 16.49 -0.08 1.46
CA ARG A 283 17.48 -0.53 2.45
C ARG A 283 16.79 -0.79 3.78
N VAL A 284 17.13 -1.90 4.43
CA VAL A 284 16.56 -2.29 5.72
C VAL A 284 17.68 -2.28 6.76
N LEU A 285 17.46 -1.55 7.85
CA LEU A 285 18.25 -1.65 9.07
C LEU A 285 17.47 -2.52 10.06
N ASN A 286 17.92 -3.76 10.23
CA ASN A 286 17.27 -4.74 11.09
C ASN A 286 18.09 -4.96 12.37
N GLN A 287 17.46 -4.78 13.53
CA GLN A 287 18.02 -5.04 14.85
C GLN A 287 17.28 -6.17 15.59
N HIS A 288 16.66 -7.09 14.82
CA HIS A 288 16.10 -8.37 15.31
C HIS A 288 15.21 -8.27 16.57
N SER A 289 14.36 -7.30 16.71
CA SER A 289 13.44 -7.06 17.84
C SER A 289 13.74 -5.89 18.77
N GLU A 290 14.91 -5.27 18.72
CA GLU A 290 15.24 -4.19 19.65
C GLU A 290 15.64 -2.91 18.91
N LEU A 291 14.66 -2.25 18.29
CA LEU A 291 14.88 -0.94 17.61
C LEU A 291 15.53 0.11 18.54
N ALA A 292 15.33 0.02 19.84
CA ALA A 292 15.97 0.90 20.81
C ALA A 292 17.52 0.79 20.80
N LYS A 293 18.08 -0.31 20.29
CA LYS A 293 19.54 -0.48 20.14
C LYS A 293 20.11 0.14 18.87
N LEU A 294 19.23 0.54 17.93
CA LEU A 294 19.66 1.22 16.72
C LEU A 294 20.11 2.63 17.07
N THR A 295 21.39 2.93 16.83
CA THR A 295 21.95 4.23 17.18
C THR A 295 21.66 5.29 16.13
N LEU A 296 21.75 6.57 16.51
CA LEU A 296 21.61 7.70 15.59
C LEU A 296 22.63 7.60 14.44
N GLU A 297 23.88 7.29 14.76
CA GLU A 297 24.98 7.19 13.79
C GLU A 297 24.65 6.14 12.72
N THR A 298 24.15 4.97 13.11
CA THR A 298 23.78 3.90 12.17
C THR A 298 22.66 4.34 11.23
N VAL A 299 21.67 5.09 11.74
CA VAL A 299 20.57 5.62 10.92
C VAL A 299 21.08 6.70 9.96
N VAL A 300 21.94 7.60 10.43
CA VAL A 300 22.57 8.65 9.59
C VAL A 300 23.42 8.01 8.49
N GLU A 301 24.22 7.01 8.80
CA GLU A 301 24.99 6.23 7.80
C GLU A 301 24.05 5.57 6.78
N GLY A 302 22.94 4.99 7.26
CA GLY A 302 21.91 4.43 6.39
C GLY A 302 21.29 5.45 5.44
N ILE A 303 21.00 6.67 5.92
CA ILE A 303 20.50 7.78 5.10
C ILE A 303 21.55 8.23 4.08
N ASN A 304 22.80 8.39 4.49
CA ASN A 304 23.89 8.77 3.59
C ASN A 304 24.17 7.72 2.51
N ALA A 305 23.86 6.46 2.80
CA ALA A 305 23.97 5.36 1.86
C ALA A 305 22.75 5.24 0.91
N LEU A 306 21.68 6.02 1.12
CA LEU A 306 20.64 6.18 0.13
C LEU A 306 21.19 7.03 -1.01
N GLU A 307 21.01 6.56 -2.23
CA GLU A 307 21.37 7.33 -3.42
C GLU A 307 20.32 8.44 -3.64
N LEU A 308 20.34 9.45 -2.76
CA LEU A 308 19.48 10.62 -2.91
C LEU A 308 19.93 11.40 -4.14
N GLU A 309 18.98 11.79 -5.00
CA GLU A 309 19.29 12.69 -6.11
C GLU A 309 19.90 13.98 -5.54
N GLN A 310 21.06 14.39 -6.08
CA GLN A 310 21.68 15.67 -5.72
C GLN A 310 20.89 16.80 -6.38
N PHE A 311 20.49 17.81 -5.61
CA PHE A 311 19.70 18.97 -6.03
C PHE A 311 20.53 20.26 -6.02
#